data_8a2dc3acc114aa5d26202e5c2c708fd1
#
_entry.id   8a2dc3acc114aa5d26202e5c2c708fd1
#
_cell.length_a   1.000
_cell.length_b   1.000
_cell.length_c   1.000
_cell.angle_alpha   90.00
_cell.angle_beta   90.00
_cell.angle_gamma   90.00
#
_symmetry.space_group_name_H-M   'P 1'
#
loop_
_entity.id
_entity.type
_entity.pdbx_description
1 polymer ?
#
loop_
_entity_poly.entity_id
_entity_poly.type
_entity_poly.pdbx_seq_one_letter_code
_entity_poly.pdbx_strand_id
1 'polypeptide(L)'
;MSFADTWPYPRWIAHRGAGKLAPENTLAAFRLGAQYGFRMFECDVKLSSDGVPFLLHDATLQRTTNARQKIGPGNSAIASDHPWGTLAQLDAGGWHSRSFAGEPLPTLDAVAAYCIANRYLLNIEIKPTPGSERHTGEIVAQHAVRLWQGQPVPPLLTSFQVEALQGAMETQPELPRGLLLDTLWTGWLETALTLGCQAIVCNHALWDRSSVSQAQSAGFRTLSYTVNDEWAAQRLIDLGTDGIITDRVDLFSPAG
;
A
#
# COMPACT_ATOMS: atom_id res chain seq x y z
N MET A 1 5.17 26.54 -2.52
CA MET A 1 6.11 25.42 -2.61
C MET A 1 5.34 24.25 -3.19
N SER A 2 5.77 23.71 -4.30
CA SER A 2 5.11 22.54 -4.88
C SER A 2 5.43 21.33 -4.01
N PHE A 3 4.56 20.31 -3.99
CA PHE A 3 4.80 19.02 -3.30
C PHE A 3 6.12 18.36 -3.73
N ALA A 4 6.64 18.72 -4.91
CA ALA A 4 7.93 18.25 -5.43
C ALA A 4 9.13 18.77 -4.61
N ASP A 5 8.99 19.90 -3.89
CA ASP A 5 10.10 20.50 -3.15
C ASP A 5 10.28 19.89 -1.75
N THR A 6 9.27 19.20 -1.21
CA THR A 6 9.33 18.62 0.15
C THR A 6 8.68 17.24 0.15
N TRP A 7 9.48 16.19 -0.07
CA TRP A 7 9.02 14.83 0.09
C TRP A 7 8.83 14.52 1.60
N PRO A 8 7.59 14.36 2.10
CA PRO A 8 7.35 14.28 3.53
C PRO A 8 7.47 12.85 4.10
N TYR A 9 7.62 11.86 3.22
CA TYR A 9 7.59 10.46 3.61
C TYR A 9 8.99 9.95 3.99
N PRO A 10 9.09 9.14 5.08
CA PRO A 10 10.36 8.60 5.53
C PRO A 10 10.87 7.51 4.57
N ARG A 11 12.16 7.20 4.69
CA ARG A 11 12.79 6.15 3.88
C ARG A 11 12.21 4.77 4.14
N TRP A 12 11.95 4.42 5.40
CA TRP A 12 11.53 3.08 5.79
C TRP A 12 10.02 2.98 5.89
N ILE A 13 9.45 2.04 5.14
CA ILE A 13 8.02 1.79 5.05
C ILE A 13 7.76 0.33 5.39
N ALA A 14 6.93 0.08 6.40
CA ALA A 14 6.57 -1.27 6.81
C ALA A 14 5.51 -1.85 5.86
N HIS A 15 5.86 -2.91 5.13
CA HIS A 15 5.00 -3.59 4.17
C HIS A 15 3.83 -4.26 4.88
N ARG A 16 2.60 -3.95 4.50
CA ARG A 16 1.35 -4.50 5.04
C ARG A 16 1.26 -4.43 6.57
N GLY A 17 1.90 -3.43 7.18
CA GLY A 17 1.93 -3.19 8.61
C GLY A 17 3.20 -3.68 9.32
N ALA A 18 3.51 -4.97 9.32
CA ALA A 18 4.70 -5.55 9.95
C ALA A 18 5.35 -6.67 9.11
N GLY A 19 5.08 -6.71 7.80
CA GLY A 19 5.57 -7.76 6.93
C GLY A 19 5.17 -9.16 7.40
N LYS A 20 6.18 -10.00 7.69
CA LYS A 20 5.96 -11.41 8.07
C LYS A 20 5.76 -11.64 9.57
N LEU A 21 5.88 -10.64 10.42
CA LEU A 21 5.84 -10.80 11.88
C LEU A 21 4.44 -10.79 12.47
N ALA A 22 3.46 -10.30 11.72
CA ALA A 22 2.04 -10.29 12.09
C ALA A 22 1.18 -10.55 10.86
N PRO A 23 -0.13 -10.86 11.03
CA PRO A 23 -1.01 -11.07 9.89
C PRO A 23 -1.12 -9.80 9.05
N GLU A 24 -0.70 -9.92 7.79
CA GLU A 24 -0.62 -8.82 6.84
C GLU A 24 -1.94 -8.04 6.73
N ASN A 25 -1.86 -6.74 6.51
CA ASN A 25 -3.03 -5.89 6.28
C ASN A 25 -4.04 -5.87 7.43
N THR A 26 -3.61 -6.08 8.68
CA THR A 26 -4.46 -6.01 9.88
C THR A 26 -3.98 -4.91 10.83
N LEU A 27 -4.87 -4.42 11.71
CA LEU A 27 -4.47 -3.45 12.74
C LEU A 27 -3.43 -4.03 13.71
N ALA A 28 -3.43 -5.35 13.95
CA ALA A 28 -2.39 -6.01 14.73
C ALA A 28 -1.01 -5.85 14.09
N ALA A 29 -0.91 -5.96 12.76
CA ALA A 29 0.35 -5.74 12.04
C ALA A 29 0.81 -4.27 12.14
N PHE A 30 -0.08 -3.32 11.96
CA PHE A 30 0.26 -1.89 12.10
C PHE A 30 0.77 -1.56 13.51
N ARG A 31 0.11 -2.10 14.56
CA ARG A 31 0.56 -1.93 15.95
C ARG A 31 1.95 -2.51 16.17
N LEU A 32 2.21 -3.71 15.63
CA LEU A 32 3.52 -4.34 15.77
C LEU A 32 4.61 -3.57 15.04
N GLY A 33 4.39 -3.17 13.78
CA GLY A 33 5.35 -2.35 13.03
C GLY A 33 5.66 -1.02 13.72
N ALA A 34 4.66 -0.40 14.35
CA ALA A 34 4.84 0.80 15.17
C ALA A 34 5.71 0.55 16.41
N GLN A 35 5.61 -0.62 17.05
CA GLN A 35 6.47 -1.02 18.15
C GLN A 35 7.94 -1.18 17.73
N TYR A 36 8.19 -1.61 16.49
CA TYR A 36 9.52 -1.63 15.89
C TYR A 36 10.02 -0.23 15.43
N GLY A 37 9.25 0.82 15.69
CA GLY A 37 9.67 2.21 15.42
C GLY A 37 9.24 2.75 14.07
N PHE A 38 8.59 1.97 13.22
CA PHE A 38 8.12 2.45 11.93
C PHE A 38 7.05 3.55 12.08
N ARG A 39 7.09 4.53 11.19
CA ARG A 39 6.18 5.70 11.19
C ARG A 39 5.42 5.84 9.88
N MET A 40 5.74 5.01 8.90
CA MET A 40 5.01 4.87 7.65
C MET A 40 4.76 3.41 7.37
N PHE A 41 3.56 3.13 6.92
CA PHE A 41 3.08 1.80 6.58
C PHE A 41 2.60 1.77 5.15
N GLU A 42 2.66 0.60 4.55
CA GLU A 42 2.02 0.31 3.28
C GLU A 42 0.87 -0.67 3.53
N CYS A 43 -0.18 -0.59 2.72
CA CYS A 43 -1.31 -1.52 2.72
C CYS A 43 -1.97 -1.65 1.36
N ASP A 44 -2.62 -2.81 1.15
CA ASP A 44 -3.39 -3.13 -0.06
C ASP A 44 -4.88 -2.87 0.15
N VAL A 45 -5.50 -2.02 -0.67
CA VAL A 45 -6.93 -1.66 -0.56
C VAL A 45 -7.73 -2.17 -1.75
N LYS A 46 -8.83 -2.87 -1.44
CA LYS A 46 -9.85 -3.36 -2.37
C LYS A 46 -11.22 -2.80 -2.02
N LEU A 47 -12.20 -3.04 -2.90
CA LEU A 47 -13.61 -2.78 -2.64
C LEU A 47 -14.38 -4.07 -2.41
N SER A 48 -15.29 -4.04 -1.44
CA SER A 48 -16.35 -5.04 -1.29
C SER A 48 -17.40 -4.87 -2.38
N SER A 49 -18.33 -5.83 -2.52
CA SER A 49 -19.41 -5.74 -3.52
C SER A 49 -20.36 -4.55 -3.32
N ASP A 50 -20.43 -4.04 -2.11
CA ASP A 50 -21.20 -2.84 -1.73
C ASP A 50 -20.33 -1.57 -1.64
N GLY A 51 -19.10 -1.60 -2.18
CA GLY A 51 -18.25 -0.43 -2.37
C GLY A 51 -17.47 0.03 -1.14
N VAL A 52 -17.37 -0.78 -0.09
CA VAL A 52 -16.58 -0.42 1.10
C VAL A 52 -15.10 -0.72 0.87
N PRO A 53 -14.19 0.28 1.02
CA PRO A 53 -12.75 0.04 0.94
C PRO A 53 -12.26 -0.73 2.17
N PHE A 54 -11.58 -1.86 1.94
CA PHE A 54 -11.01 -2.70 2.99
C PHE A 54 -9.65 -3.25 2.59
N LEU A 55 -8.89 -3.76 3.55
CA LEU A 55 -7.53 -4.22 3.32
C LEU A 55 -7.47 -5.71 3.05
N LEU A 56 -6.92 -6.07 1.88
CA LEU A 56 -6.59 -7.44 1.49
C LEU A 56 -5.67 -7.42 0.26
N HIS A 57 -4.60 -8.20 0.28
CA HIS A 57 -3.69 -8.30 -0.87
C HIS A 57 -4.29 -9.11 -2.02
N ASP A 58 -4.66 -10.36 -1.77
CA ASP A 58 -5.08 -11.30 -2.81
C ASP A 58 -6.46 -10.94 -3.39
N ALA A 59 -6.75 -11.40 -4.58
CA ALA A 59 -8.11 -11.34 -5.12
C ALA A 59 -9.06 -12.24 -4.32
N THR A 60 -8.54 -13.31 -3.72
CA THR A 60 -9.32 -14.30 -2.97
C THR A 60 -9.11 -14.21 -1.46
N LEU A 61 -10.12 -14.63 -0.71
CA LEU A 61 -10.13 -14.60 0.76
C LEU A 61 -9.33 -15.75 1.43
N GLN A 62 -8.93 -16.76 0.67
CA GLN A 62 -8.60 -18.08 1.22
C GLN A 62 -7.26 -18.15 1.95
N ARG A 63 -6.24 -17.38 1.51
CA ARG A 63 -4.88 -17.45 2.08
C ARG A 63 -4.79 -16.83 3.46
N THR A 64 -5.45 -15.71 3.65
CA THR A 64 -5.27 -14.84 4.83
C THR A 64 -6.54 -14.70 5.68
N THR A 65 -7.57 -15.53 5.42
CA THR A 65 -8.78 -15.53 6.23
C THR A 65 -9.35 -16.94 6.46
N ASN A 66 -10.29 -17.04 7.39
CA ASN A 66 -11.07 -18.26 7.61
C ASN A 66 -12.31 -18.40 6.71
N ALA A 67 -12.35 -17.68 5.57
CA ALA A 67 -13.51 -17.64 4.69
C ALA A 67 -14.01 -19.02 4.24
N ARG A 68 -13.08 -19.96 3.98
CA ARG A 68 -13.46 -21.34 3.60
C ARG A 68 -14.36 -22.03 4.63
N GLN A 69 -14.16 -21.70 5.93
CA GLN A 69 -14.96 -22.25 7.03
C GLN A 69 -16.25 -21.45 7.25
N LYS A 70 -16.19 -20.13 7.14
CA LYS A 70 -17.29 -19.20 7.48
C LYS A 70 -18.28 -19.01 6.35
N ILE A 71 -17.81 -18.84 5.12
CA ILE A 71 -18.66 -18.62 3.93
C ILE A 71 -19.11 -19.96 3.34
N GLY A 72 -18.31 -21.01 3.53
CA GLY A 72 -18.61 -22.38 3.10
C GLY A 72 -18.18 -22.71 1.65
N PRO A 73 -18.06 -24.01 1.32
CA PRO A 73 -17.74 -24.45 -0.03
C PRO A 73 -18.93 -24.16 -0.98
N GLY A 74 -18.63 -23.65 -2.16
CA GLY A 74 -19.64 -23.34 -3.18
C GLY A 74 -19.96 -21.85 -3.31
N ASN A 75 -19.54 -21.00 -2.37
CA ASN A 75 -19.55 -19.56 -2.53
C ASN A 75 -18.29 -19.05 -3.19
N SER A 76 -18.34 -17.85 -3.78
CA SER A 76 -17.16 -17.24 -4.40
C SER A 76 -16.00 -17.11 -3.43
N ALA A 77 -14.80 -17.42 -3.91
CA ALA A 77 -13.58 -17.15 -3.17
C ALA A 77 -13.11 -15.69 -3.35
N ILE A 78 -13.64 -14.99 -4.34
CA ILE A 78 -13.24 -13.62 -4.71
C ILE A 78 -13.79 -12.65 -3.66
N ALA A 79 -12.92 -11.84 -3.10
CA ALA A 79 -13.27 -10.95 -2.00
C ALA A 79 -14.32 -9.89 -2.39
N SER A 80 -14.20 -9.33 -3.60
CA SER A 80 -15.13 -8.30 -4.10
C SER A 80 -16.54 -8.80 -4.44
N ASP A 81 -16.77 -10.12 -4.41
CA ASP A 81 -18.11 -10.68 -4.61
C ASP A 81 -18.95 -10.63 -3.32
N HIS A 82 -18.34 -10.29 -2.20
CA HIS A 82 -19.00 -10.27 -0.88
C HIS A 82 -19.22 -8.84 -0.39
N PRO A 83 -20.39 -8.57 0.24
CA PRO A 83 -20.63 -7.30 0.90
C PRO A 83 -19.79 -7.21 2.19
N TRP A 84 -19.50 -5.97 2.61
CA TRP A 84 -18.70 -5.72 3.80
C TRP A 84 -19.22 -6.43 5.04
N GLY A 85 -20.55 -6.49 5.23
CA GLY A 85 -21.14 -7.20 6.36
C GLY A 85 -20.76 -8.69 6.47
N THR A 86 -20.43 -9.35 5.37
CA THR A 86 -19.87 -10.71 5.34
C THR A 86 -18.36 -10.69 5.63
N LEU A 87 -17.61 -9.80 4.98
CA LEU A 87 -16.16 -9.69 5.11
C LEU A 87 -15.74 -9.33 6.54
N ALA A 88 -16.48 -8.45 7.20
CA ALA A 88 -16.22 -8.00 8.57
C ALA A 88 -16.30 -9.12 9.62
N GLN A 89 -16.90 -10.26 9.31
CA GLN A 89 -17.01 -11.42 10.21
C GLN A 89 -15.87 -12.42 10.09
N LEU A 90 -14.95 -12.20 9.14
CA LEU A 90 -13.84 -13.10 8.90
C LEU A 90 -12.71 -12.87 9.91
N ASP A 91 -12.09 -13.96 10.31
CA ASP A 91 -10.83 -13.96 11.03
C ASP A 91 -9.68 -13.87 10.00
N ALA A 92 -8.95 -12.77 10.04
CA ALA A 92 -7.78 -12.49 9.21
C ALA A 92 -6.46 -12.66 9.96
N GLY A 93 -6.48 -13.16 11.20
CA GLY A 93 -5.28 -13.33 12.02
C GLY A 93 -4.90 -14.78 12.30
N GLY A 94 -5.89 -15.65 12.47
CA GLY A 94 -5.70 -17.04 12.88
C GLY A 94 -4.87 -17.91 11.92
N TRP A 95 -4.80 -17.55 10.64
CA TRP A 95 -3.96 -18.21 9.64
C TRP A 95 -2.46 -17.99 9.92
N HIS A 96 -2.10 -16.85 10.49
CA HIS A 96 -0.72 -16.49 10.80
C HIS A 96 -0.25 -17.20 12.08
N SER A 97 -1.00 -17.03 13.17
CA SER A 97 -0.75 -17.74 14.43
C SER A 97 -1.97 -17.66 15.36
N ARG A 98 -2.01 -18.57 16.36
CA ARG A 98 -3.09 -18.56 17.36
C ARG A 98 -3.17 -17.29 18.18
N SER A 99 -2.07 -16.57 18.35
CA SER A 99 -2.02 -15.31 19.11
C SER A 99 -2.80 -14.17 18.43
N PHE A 100 -3.03 -14.29 17.13
CA PHE A 100 -3.81 -13.32 16.35
C PHE A 100 -5.20 -13.83 15.95
N ALA A 101 -5.62 -14.99 16.47
CA ALA A 101 -6.95 -15.54 16.16
C ALA A 101 -8.04 -14.54 16.56
N GLY A 102 -8.98 -14.29 15.65
CA GLY A 102 -10.06 -13.31 15.84
C GLY A 102 -9.72 -11.89 15.38
N GLU A 103 -8.51 -11.62 14.88
CA GLU A 103 -8.19 -10.32 14.26
C GLU A 103 -9.04 -10.15 12.98
N PRO A 104 -9.87 -9.09 12.87
CA PRO A 104 -10.75 -8.92 11.72
C PRO A 104 -10.00 -8.32 10.51
N LEU A 105 -10.59 -8.45 9.32
CA LEU A 105 -10.24 -7.58 8.19
C LEU A 105 -10.57 -6.12 8.58
N PRO A 106 -9.66 -5.16 8.40
CA PRO A 106 -9.96 -3.76 8.65
C PRO A 106 -10.51 -3.06 7.41
N THR A 107 -11.37 -2.06 7.61
CA THR A 107 -11.67 -1.06 6.57
C THR A 107 -10.52 -0.08 6.43
N LEU A 108 -10.45 0.62 5.29
CA LEU A 108 -9.54 1.76 5.12
C LEU A 108 -9.81 2.85 6.18
N ASP A 109 -11.08 3.09 6.53
CA ASP A 109 -11.47 4.06 7.56
C ASP A 109 -10.87 3.70 8.94
N ALA A 110 -10.88 2.42 9.32
CA ALA A 110 -10.30 1.98 10.59
C ALA A 110 -8.77 2.15 10.63
N VAL A 111 -8.08 1.82 9.53
CA VAL A 111 -6.63 1.99 9.41
C VAL A 111 -6.26 3.48 9.38
N ALA A 112 -6.99 4.29 8.63
CA ALA A 112 -6.79 5.73 8.58
C ALA A 112 -6.95 6.36 9.98
N ALA A 113 -8.02 6.01 10.70
CA ALA A 113 -8.23 6.49 12.06
C ALA A 113 -7.05 6.13 12.99
N TYR A 114 -6.54 4.90 12.91
CA TYR A 114 -5.38 4.48 13.67
C TYR A 114 -4.12 5.28 13.29
N CYS A 115 -3.82 5.41 11.99
CA CYS A 115 -2.64 6.13 11.53
C CYS A 115 -2.69 7.61 11.92
N ILE A 116 -3.82 8.28 11.71
CA ILE A 116 -3.99 9.71 12.01
C ILE A 116 -3.85 9.97 13.51
N ALA A 117 -4.52 9.16 14.36
CA ALA A 117 -4.44 9.31 15.82
C ALA A 117 -3.01 9.17 16.35
N ASN A 118 -2.15 8.41 15.69
CA ASN A 118 -0.76 8.17 16.06
C ASN A 118 0.25 8.98 15.24
N ARG A 119 -0.20 9.83 14.32
CA ARG A 119 0.64 10.61 13.39
C ARG A 119 1.52 9.72 12.51
N TYR A 120 1.00 8.58 12.10
CA TYR A 120 1.65 7.68 11.15
C TYR A 120 1.26 8.04 9.72
N LEU A 121 2.18 7.84 8.80
CA LEU A 121 1.99 8.05 7.36
C LEU A 121 1.56 6.74 6.69
N LEU A 122 0.88 6.84 5.57
CA LEU A 122 0.36 5.67 4.88
C LEU A 122 0.64 5.74 3.37
N ASN A 123 1.13 4.63 2.83
CA ASN A 123 1.10 4.31 1.41
C ASN A 123 -0.07 3.35 1.17
N ILE A 124 -1.03 3.75 0.36
CA ILE A 124 -2.20 2.96 0.00
C ILE A 124 -1.98 2.39 -1.40
N GLU A 125 -1.68 1.10 -1.51
CA GLU A 125 -1.75 0.44 -2.81
C GLU A 125 -3.22 0.22 -3.18
N ILE A 126 -3.65 0.86 -4.29
CA ILE A 126 -4.95 0.60 -4.90
C ILE A 126 -4.85 -0.72 -5.65
N LYS A 127 -5.53 -1.75 -5.14
CA LYS A 127 -5.43 -3.14 -5.62
C LYS A 127 -6.79 -3.63 -6.12
N PRO A 128 -7.22 -3.18 -7.30
CA PRO A 128 -8.54 -3.47 -7.81
C PRO A 128 -8.74 -4.96 -8.12
N THR A 129 -9.99 -5.38 -8.11
CA THR A 129 -10.39 -6.61 -8.79
C THR A 129 -10.42 -6.34 -10.31
N PRO A 130 -9.98 -7.30 -11.16
CA PRO A 130 -10.00 -7.11 -12.61
C PRO A 130 -11.35 -6.63 -13.13
N GLY A 131 -11.35 -5.56 -13.93
CA GLY A 131 -12.53 -4.91 -14.48
C GLY A 131 -13.12 -3.78 -13.62
N SER A 132 -12.55 -3.52 -12.43
CA SER A 132 -12.96 -2.43 -11.52
C SER A 132 -11.86 -1.40 -11.25
N GLU A 133 -10.81 -1.39 -12.08
CA GLU A 133 -9.57 -0.65 -11.82
C GLU A 133 -9.85 0.84 -11.58
N ARG A 134 -10.44 1.50 -12.55
CA ARG A 134 -10.76 2.94 -12.49
C ARG A 134 -11.68 3.27 -11.33
N HIS A 135 -12.77 2.50 -11.18
CA HIS A 135 -13.75 2.70 -10.10
C HIS A 135 -13.11 2.54 -8.71
N THR A 136 -12.24 1.53 -8.54
CA THR A 136 -11.52 1.36 -7.27
C THR A 136 -10.64 2.58 -6.97
N GLY A 137 -9.94 3.10 -7.99
CA GLY A 137 -9.15 4.32 -7.87
C GLY A 137 -9.97 5.53 -7.43
N GLU A 138 -11.13 5.75 -8.05
CA GLU A 138 -12.06 6.83 -7.72
C GLU A 138 -12.52 6.76 -6.25
N ILE A 139 -13.00 5.60 -5.82
CA ILE A 139 -13.52 5.40 -4.45
C ILE A 139 -12.41 5.55 -3.40
N VAL A 140 -11.24 4.93 -3.62
CA VAL A 140 -10.11 5.05 -2.69
C VAL A 140 -9.65 6.50 -2.56
N ALA A 141 -9.55 7.25 -3.66
CA ALA A 141 -9.17 8.66 -3.64
C ALA A 141 -10.19 9.54 -2.89
N GLN A 142 -11.50 9.30 -3.09
CA GLN A 142 -12.57 9.99 -2.35
C GLN A 142 -12.47 9.74 -0.84
N HIS A 143 -12.26 8.49 -0.43
CA HIS A 143 -12.06 8.15 0.98
C HIS A 143 -10.79 8.79 1.54
N ALA A 144 -9.67 8.75 0.80
CA ALA A 144 -8.41 9.35 1.23
C ALA A 144 -8.56 10.84 1.53
N VAL A 145 -9.16 11.63 0.63
CA VAL A 145 -9.36 13.06 0.87
C VAL A 145 -10.26 13.32 2.09
N ARG A 146 -11.37 12.58 2.20
CA ARG A 146 -12.29 12.71 3.33
C ARG A 146 -11.62 12.39 4.67
N LEU A 147 -10.86 11.28 4.71
CA LEU A 147 -10.24 10.79 5.94
C LEU A 147 -9.06 11.66 6.39
N TRP A 148 -8.24 12.13 5.45
CA TRP A 148 -7.07 13.00 5.76
C TRP A 148 -7.39 14.49 5.74
N GLN A 149 -8.65 14.87 5.74
CA GLN A 149 -9.03 16.29 5.78
C GLN A 149 -8.39 16.97 7.00
N GLY A 150 -7.65 18.05 6.76
CA GLY A 150 -6.96 18.83 7.79
C GLY A 150 -5.65 18.19 8.29
N GLN A 151 -5.22 17.05 7.76
CA GLN A 151 -3.91 16.48 8.08
C GLN A 151 -2.80 17.15 7.25
N PRO A 152 -1.61 17.36 7.84
CA PRO A 152 -0.52 18.08 7.15
C PRO A 152 0.09 17.26 6.00
N VAL A 153 0.01 15.93 6.05
CA VAL A 153 0.56 15.02 5.04
C VAL A 153 -0.55 14.05 4.61
N PRO A 154 -0.95 14.07 3.33
CA PRO A 154 -1.90 13.10 2.79
C PRO A 154 -1.28 11.72 2.65
N PRO A 155 -2.07 10.65 2.42
CA PRO A 155 -1.51 9.35 2.07
C PRO A 155 -0.93 9.37 0.65
N LEU A 156 0.09 8.56 0.39
CA LEU A 156 0.58 8.27 -0.95
C LEU A 156 -0.32 7.18 -1.56
N LEU A 157 -0.89 7.42 -2.75
CA LEU A 157 -1.66 6.42 -3.48
C LEU A 157 -0.77 5.74 -4.50
N THR A 158 -0.68 4.42 -4.48
CA THR A 158 0.12 3.66 -5.45
C THR A 158 -0.71 2.58 -6.12
N SER A 159 -0.36 2.18 -7.33
CA SER A 159 -0.96 1.04 -8.03
C SER A 159 -0.07 0.54 -9.16
N PHE A 160 -0.15 -0.77 -9.45
CA PHE A 160 0.31 -1.35 -10.70
C PHE A 160 -0.63 -1.07 -11.88
N GLN A 161 -1.88 -0.71 -11.58
CA GLN A 161 -2.92 -0.51 -12.58
C GLN A 161 -3.01 0.97 -12.95
N VAL A 162 -2.67 1.27 -14.20
CA VAL A 162 -2.70 2.62 -14.77
C VAL A 162 -4.10 3.23 -14.64
N GLU A 163 -5.13 2.45 -14.93
CA GLU A 163 -6.53 2.89 -14.89
C GLU A 163 -6.97 3.24 -13.45
N ALA A 164 -6.44 2.54 -12.44
CA ALA A 164 -6.71 2.87 -11.04
C ALA A 164 -6.09 4.21 -10.63
N LEU A 165 -4.84 4.47 -11.04
CA LEU A 165 -4.20 5.77 -10.82
C LEU A 165 -4.88 6.89 -11.61
N GLN A 166 -5.40 6.59 -12.81
CA GLN A 166 -6.16 7.53 -13.62
C GLN A 166 -7.47 7.91 -12.93
N GLY A 167 -8.23 6.93 -12.42
CA GLY A 167 -9.44 7.18 -11.64
C GLY A 167 -9.17 8.04 -10.40
N ALA A 168 -8.09 7.74 -9.68
CA ALA A 168 -7.66 8.53 -8.53
C ALA A 168 -7.26 9.96 -8.93
N MET A 169 -6.52 10.15 -10.02
CA MET A 169 -6.10 11.45 -10.54
C MET A 169 -7.29 12.33 -10.95
N GLU A 170 -8.22 11.79 -11.69
CA GLU A 170 -9.38 12.54 -12.18
C GLU A 170 -10.34 12.93 -11.06
N THR A 171 -10.41 12.11 -10.02
CA THR A 171 -11.28 12.36 -8.86
C THR A 171 -10.63 13.32 -7.86
N GLN A 172 -9.34 13.14 -7.58
CA GLN A 172 -8.60 13.91 -6.58
C GLN A 172 -7.17 14.22 -7.08
N PRO A 173 -7.00 15.21 -7.98
CA PRO A 173 -5.73 15.52 -8.62
C PRO A 173 -4.61 15.91 -7.65
N GLU A 174 -4.95 16.45 -6.47
CA GLU A 174 -4.00 16.93 -5.47
C GLU A 174 -3.36 15.81 -4.63
N LEU A 175 -3.96 14.60 -4.61
CA LEU A 175 -3.37 13.50 -3.86
C LEU A 175 -2.08 13.01 -4.54
N PRO A 176 -1.00 12.79 -3.77
CA PRO A 176 0.23 12.25 -4.31
C PRO A 176 0.03 10.80 -4.79
N ARG A 177 0.58 10.51 -5.96
CA ARG A 177 0.48 9.20 -6.62
C ARG A 177 1.86 8.64 -6.95
N GLY A 178 1.96 7.31 -6.95
CA GLY A 178 3.13 6.57 -7.39
C GLY A 178 2.75 5.41 -8.30
N LEU A 179 3.47 5.27 -9.42
CA LEU A 179 3.31 4.13 -10.32
C LEU A 179 4.16 2.95 -9.81
N LEU A 180 3.49 1.82 -9.54
CA LEU A 180 4.15 0.56 -9.17
C LEU A 180 4.58 -0.19 -10.42
N LEU A 181 5.83 -0.71 -10.42
CA LEU A 181 6.42 -1.42 -11.55
C LEU A 181 7.08 -2.72 -11.09
N ASP A 182 6.72 -3.82 -11.72
CA ASP A 182 7.39 -5.12 -11.62
C ASP A 182 8.40 -5.33 -12.76
N THR A 183 8.28 -4.54 -13.83
CA THR A 183 9.19 -4.47 -14.98
C THR A 183 9.29 -3.03 -15.47
N LEU A 184 10.43 -2.65 -16.05
CA LEU A 184 10.60 -1.35 -16.73
C LEU A 184 10.22 -1.50 -18.20
N TRP A 185 8.91 -1.39 -18.48
CA TRP A 185 8.39 -1.46 -19.85
C TRP A 185 8.59 -0.13 -20.60
N THR A 186 8.63 -0.19 -21.93
CA THR A 186 8.82 1.02 -22.77
C THR A 186 7.67 2.02 -22.53
N GLY A 187 7.99 3.27 -22.13
CA GLY A 187 6.99 4.32 -21.88
C GLY A 187 6.54 4.44 -20.41
N TRP A 188 7.16 3.73 -19.46
CA TRP A 188 6.78 3.82 -18.04
C TRP A 188 6.94 5.25 -17.46
N LEU A 189 7.97 5.99 -17.89
CA LEU A 189 8.18 7.38 -17.46
C LEU A 189 7.08 8.31 -17.98
N GLU A 190 6.78 8.22 -19.27
CA GLU A 190 5.73 9.01 -19.91
C GLU A 190 4.36 8.73 -19.32
N THR A 191 4.09 7.48 -18.98
CA THR A 191 2.86 7.09 -18.30
C THR A 191 2.79 7.71 -16.91
N ALA A 192 3.86 7.63 -16.13
CA ALA A 192 3.91 8.25 -14.80
C ALA A 192 3.74 9.78 -14.85
N LEU A 193 4.33 10.44 -15.84
CA LEU A 193 4.14 11.88 -16.08
C LEU A 193 2.68 12.20 -16.42
N THR A 194 2.08 11.44 -17.33
CA THR A 194 0.67 11.61 -17.74
C THR A 194 -0.30 11.44 -16.56
N LEU A 195 0.01 10.49 -15.66
CA LEU A 195 -0.77 10.25 -14.45
C LEU A 195 -0.48 11.27 -13.34
N GLY A 196 0.42 12.23 -13.55
CA GLY A 196 0.83 13.20 -12.54
C GLY A 196 1.39 12.52 -11.29
N CYS A 197 2.11 11.41 -11.44
CA CYS A 197 2.76 10.74 -10.32
C CYS A 197 3.89 11.60 -9.74
N GLN A 198 4.15 11.46 -8.46
CA GLN A 198 5.29 12.03 -7.75
C GLN A 198 6.37 10.97 -7.45
N ALA A 199 6.00 9.70 -7.53
CA ALA A 199 6.91 8.59 -7.23
C ALA A 199 6.82 7.46 -8.26
N ILE A 200 7.93 6.77 -8.42
CA ILE A 200 8.01 5.45 -9.05
C ILE A 200 8.40 4.44 -7.98
N VAL A 201 7.64 3.36 -7.89
CA VAL A 201 7.84 2.32 -6.89
C VAL A 201 8.15 1.00 -7.60
N CYS A 202 9.40 0.61 -7.63
CA CYS A 202 9.84 -0.56 -8.39
C CYS A 202 10.16 -1.77 -7.51
N ASN A 203 10.02 -2.96 -8.11
CA ASN A 203 10.76 -4.11 -7.61
C ASN A 203 12.24 -3.70 -7.46
N HIS A 204 12.81 -3.93 -6.29
CA HIS A 204 14.13 -3.44 -5.93
C HIS A 204 15.24 -3.88 -6.91
N ALA A 205 15.08 -5.02 -7.58
CA ALA A 205 16.05 -5.53 -8.55
C ALA A 205 16.10 -4.71 -9.85
N LEU A 206 15.06 -3.92 -10.15
CA LEU A 206 14.97 -3.10 -11.36
C LEU A 206 15.81 -1.82 -11.29
N TRP A 207 16.08 -1.33 -10.06
CA TRP A 207 16.85 -0.12 -9.88
C TRP A 207 18.32 -0.36 -10.12
N ASP A 208 18.86 0.40 -11.05
CA ASP A 208 20.29 0.62 -11.28
C ASP A 208 20.59 2.12 -11.35
N ARG A 209 21.84 2.48 -11.54
CA ARG A 209 22.25 3.90 -11.61
C ARG A 209 21.57 4.65 -12.74
N SER A 210 21.33 3.99 -13.87
CA SER A 210 20.69 4.61 -15.04
C SER A 210 19.21 4.86 -14.80
N SER A 211 18.47 3.85 -14.34
CA SER A 211 17.03 3.95 -14.11
C SER A 211 16.68 4.90 -12.95
N VAL A 212 17.46 4.90 -11.86
CA VAL A 212 17.31 5.88 -10.79
C VAL A 212 17.55 7.31 -11.32
N SER A 213 18.65 7.53 -12.07
CA SER A 213 18.96 8.84 -12.64
C SER A 213 17.87 9.32 -13.61
N GLN A 214 17.32 8.43 -14.44
CA GLN A 214 16.21 8.76 -15.35
C GLN A 214 14.96 9.20 -14.58
N ALA A 215 14.55 8.43 -13.57
CA ALA A 215 13.39 8.78 -12.76
C ALA A 215 13.55 10.11 -12.02
N GLN A 216 14.70 10.30 -11.36
CA GLN A 216 14.99 11.52 -10.60
C GLN A 216 15.13 12.75 -11.51
N SER A 217 15.74 12.62 -12.67
CA SER A 217 15.85 13.70 -13.67
C SER A 217 14.49 14.11 -14.24
N ALA A 218 13.54 13.19 -14.29
CA ALA A 218 12.14 13.46 -14.64
C ALA A 218 11.31 14.01 -13.48
N GLY A 219 11.90 14.19 -12.29
CA GLY A 219 11.26 14.79 -11.11
C GLY A 219 10.57 13.78 -10.18
N PHE A 220 10.73 12.47 -10.40
CA PHE A 220 10.13 11.44 -9.55
C PHE A 220 10.99 11.10 -8.34
N ARG A 221 10.31 10.77 -7.24
CA ARG A 221 10.90 10.03 -6.13
C ARG A 221 10.98 8.54 -6.46
N THR A 222 12.02 7.89 -5.99
CA THR A 222 12.30 6.48 -6.30
C THR A 222 12.15 5.63 -5.06
N LEU A 223 11.15 4.74 -5.07
CA LEU A 223 10.87 3.81 -3.98
C LEU A 223 11.09 2.36 -4.44
N SER A 224 11.29 1.48 -3.49
CA SER A 224 11.57 0.06 -3.76
C SER A 224 10.70 -0.86 -2.93
N TYR A 225 10.24 -1.96 -3.51
CA TYR A 225 9.58 -3.08 -2.83
C TYR A 225 10.19 -4.42 -3.30
N THR A 226 10.07 -5.52 -2.64
CA THR A 226 10.04 -5.66 -1.19
C THR A 226 11.44 -6.04 -0.77
N VAL A 227 12.06 -5.21 0.04
CA VAL A 227 13.48 -5.30 0.38
C VAL A 227 13.63 -5.98 1.73
N ASN A 228 14.20 -7.18 1.75
CA ASN A 228 14.21 -8.04 2.93
C ASN A 228 15.63 -8.45 3.38
N ASP A 229 16.67 -7.94 2.74
CA ASP A 229 18.06 -8.20 3.09
C ASP A 229 18.90 -6.91 3.12
N GLU A 230 19.92 -6.89 3.97
CA GLU A 230 20.75 -5.72 4.21
C GLU A 230 21.57 -5.31 2.99
N TRP A 231 22.01 -6.28 2.17
CA TRP A 231 22.77 -5.98 0.97
C TRP A 231 21.93 -5.22 -0.07
N ALA A 232 20.70 -5.68 -0.32
CA ALA A 232 19.77 -5.00 -1.23
C ALA A 232 19.41 -3.60 -0.69
N ALA A 233 19.18 -3.47 0.62
CA ALA A 233 18.90 -2.19 1.24
C ALA A 233 20.07 -1.20 1.08
N GLN A 234 21.30 -1.64 1.40
CA GLN A 234 22.48 -0.79 1.27
C GLN A 234 22.71 -0.37 -0.19
N ARG A 235 22.57 -1.30 -1.14
CA ARG A 235 22.68 -1.00 -2.57
C ARG A 235 21.70 0.10 -3.02
N LEU A 236 20.46 0.06 -2.55
CA LEU A 236 19.45 1.07 -2.88
C LEU A 236 19.77 2.42 -2.24
N ILE A 237 20.27 2.41 -1.00
CA ILE A 237 20.73 3.63 -0.32
C ILE A 237 21.90 4.25 -1.10
N ASP A 238 22.87 3.44 -1.55
CA ASP A 238 24.03 3.89 -2.33
C ASP A 238 23.63 4.41 -3.73
N LEU A 239 22.54 3.90 -4.28
CA LEU A 239 21.93 4.40 -5.52
C LEU A 239 21.19 5.73 -5.31
N GLY A 240 20.92 6.12 -4.06
CA GLY A 240 20.22 7.36 -3.73
C GLY A 240 18.70 7.26 -3.87
N THR A 241 18.11 6.05 -3.68
CA THR A 241 16.65 5.91 -3.69
C THR A 241 16.02 6.52 -2.44
N ASP A 242 14.77 7.01 -2.56
CA ASP A 242 14.09 7.79 -1.54
C ASP A 242 13.36 6.93 -0.50
N GLY A 243 12.82 5.77 -0.89
CA GLY A 243 12.01 4.95 0.00
C GLY A 243 12.20 3.45 -0.18
N ILE A 244 12.05 2.69 0.92
CA ILE A 244 12.24 1.24 0.98
C ILE A 244 11.07 0.60 1.73
N ILE A 245 10.29 -0.22 1.01
CA ILE A 245 9.20 -1.03 1.56
C ILE A 245 9.76 -2.40 1.93
N THR A 246 9.57 -2.82 3.20
CA THR A 246 10.17 -4.04 3.75
C THR A 246 9.20 -4.88 4.58
N ASP A 247 9.35 -6.23 4.51
CA ASP A 247 8.72 -7.18 5.43
C ASP A 247 9.53 -7.35 6.73
N ARG A 248 10.76 -6.84 6.78
CA ARG A 248 11.72 -7.11 7.85
C ARG A 248 11.82 -5.93 8.81
N VAL A 249 10.67 -5.62 9.46
CA VAL A 249 10.63 -4.58 10.49
C VAL A 249 11.51 -4.90 11.69
N ASP A 250 11.88 -6.17 11.87
CA ASP A 250 12.81 -6.66 12.87
C ASP A 250 14.30 -6.40 12.51
N LEU A 251 14.60 -6.28 11.22
CA LEU A 251 15.98 -6.13 10.71
C LEU A 251 16.38 -4.67 10.54
N PHE A 252 15.45 -3.84 10.07
CA PHE A 252 15.73 -2.45 9.74
C PHE A 252 15.21 -1.49 10.79
N SER A 253 16.07 -0.56 11.22
CA SER A 253 15.70 0.49 12.19
C SER A 253 15.35 1.78 11.47
N PRO A 254 14.12 2.33 11.64
CA PRO A 254 13.76 3.63 11.09
C PRO A 254 14.48 4.82 11.73
N ALA A 255 15.16 4.62 12.85
CA ALA A 255 15.86 5.65 13.61
C ALA A 255 17.33 5.86 13.16
N GLY A 256 17.72 5.24 12.04
CA GLY A 256 19.06 5.36 11.44
C GLY A 256 19.09 6.34 10.29
#